data_7c793fe3c53f20b61d3b9eb154f3580f
#
_entry.id   7c793fe3c53f20b61d3b9eb154f3580f
#
_cell.length_a   1.000
_cell.length_b   1.000
_cell.length_c   1.000
_cell.angle_alpha   90.00
_cell.angle_beta   90.00
_cell.angle_gamma   90.00
#
_symmetry.space_group_name_H-M   'P 1'
#
loop_
_entity.id
_entity.type
_entity.pdbx_description
1 polymer ?
#
loop_
_entity_poly.entity_id
_entity_poly.type
_entity_poly.pdbx_seq_one_letter_code
_entity_poly.pdbx_strand_id
1 'polypeptide(L)'
;FLINTYEIATEQDRKKAGGGDQIAPDANLAYKGIALRLDPGEGGVSKGKNWSIFEHDSMRVAGVWQGEGFIDWKGVHFDGKHVVRPRTIGTPVLETKDEPGWANPDTGNFDDLRFKGPDGLHYGPLPRKWAHYKGIYKHGSQTIISYSIGNADILESHELATDGAFVRQLNIGKSSKALTLRVAPSSQTLSQSGSTPLKLRNADGYWTITFTPESTPVNIAFTIGGETVAPAKDLTPLTKGGPAQWPETLIAEITRGNQPGAFQWDHFDVPTDTLWNSRLRTSGFDFTPDGKSIIVCCWDGDVW
;
A
#
# COMPACT_ATOMS: atom_id res chain seq x y z
N PHE A 1 4.83 1.16 -6.17
CA PHE A 1 3.70 0.40 -5.60
C PHE A 1 2.67 0.05 -6.67
N LEU A 2 1.80 -0.92 -6.37
CA LEU A 2 0.66 -1.28 -7.21
C LEU A 2 -0.55 -1.56 -6.31
N ILE A 3 -1.71 -1.01 -6.65
CA ILE A 3 -2.95 -1.22 -5.90
C ILE A 3 -3.84 -2.19 -6.66
N ASN A 4 -4.24 -3.28 -6.01
CA ASN A 4 -5.15 -4.28 -6.57
C ASN A 4 -5.80 -5.10 -5.44
N THR A 5 -6.70 -6.00 -5.78
CA THR A 5 -7.11 -7.08 -4.87
C THR A 5 -6.19 -8.26 -5.09
N TYR A 6 -5.48 -8.68 -4.04
CA TYR A 6 -4.51 -9.76 -4.10
C TYR A 6 -4.99 -10.98 -3.31
N GLU A 7 -4.69 -12.15 -3.83
CA GLU A 7 -4.74 -13.39 -3.06
C GLU A 7 -3.37 -13.63 -2.43
N ILE A 8 -3.33 -13.66 -1.10
CA ILE A 8 -2.14 -14.01 -0.34
C ILE A 8 -2.09 -15.53 -0.29
N ALA A 9 -1.28 -16.14 -1.14
CA ALA A 9 -1.25 -17.59 -1.29
C ALA A 9 -0.02 -18.19 -0.63
N THR A 10 -0.25 -19.17 0.25
CA THR A 10 0.79 -20.08 0.69
C THR A 10 1.14 -21.07 -0.42
N GLU A 11 2.30 -21.72 -0.32
CA GLU A 11 2.65 -22.80 -1.25
C GLU A 11 1.69 -24.00 -1.14
N GLN A 12 1.10 -24.22 0.04
CA GLN A 12 0.10 -25.25 0.25
C GLN A 12 -1.22 -24.92 -0.44
N ASP A 13 -1.64 -23.66 -0.42
CA ASP A 13 -2.86 -23.21 -1.08
C ASP A 13 -2.74 -23.34 -2.60
N ARG A 14 -1.56 -23.05 -3.16
CA ARG A 14 -1.28 -23.27 -4.59
C ARG A 14 -1.38 -24.73 -4.99
N LYS A 15 -0.92 -25.64 -4.15
CA LYS A 15 -1.02 -27.09 -4.39
C LYS A 15 -2.44 -27.62 -4.26
N LYS A 16 -3.24 -27.08 -3.31
CA LYS A 16 -4.65 -27.45 -3.10
C LYS A 16 -5.55 -26.96 -4.23
N ALA A 17 -5.31 -25.78 -4.74
CA ALA A 17 -6.12 -25.17 -5.81
C ALA A 17 -6.01 -25.88 -7.18
N GLY A 18 -5.18 -26.96 -7.28
CA GLY A 18 -5.06 -27.77 -8.49
C GLY A 18 -4.64 -26.99 -9.74
N GLY A 19 -4.06 -25.80 -9.60
CA GLY A 19 -3.74 -24.92 -10.71
C GLY A 19 -4.96 -24.34 -11.44
N GLY A 20 -6.15 -24.45 -10.84
CA GLY A 20 -7.40 -23.95 -11.41
C GLY A 20 -7.62 -22.46 -11.20
N ASP A 21 -8.48 -21.89 -12.03
CA ASP A 21 -8.77 -20.45 -12.12
C ASP A 21 -9.70 -19.93 -11.00
N GLN A 22 -9.98 -20.73 -9.98
CA GLN A 22 -10.94 -20.37 -8.94
C GLN A 22 -10.25 -19.96 -7.63
N ILE A 23 -10.80 -18.94 -7.01
CA ILE A 23 -10.40 -18.53 -5.65
C ILE A 23 -10.85 -19.63 -4.69
N ALA A 24 -9.94 -20.09 -3.82
CA ALA A 24 -10.30 -21.03 -2.76
C ALA A 24 -11.34 -20.38 -1.82
N PRO A 25 -12.31 -21.13 -1.30
CA PRO A 25 -13.36 -20.58 -0.43
C PRO A 25 -12.82 -19.92 0.87
N ASP A 26 -11.63 -20.32 1.29
CA ASP A 26 -10.90 -19.82 2.46
C ASP A 26 -9.70 -18.94 2.10
N ALA A 27 -9.67 -18.43 0.85
CA ALA A 27 -8.56 -17.61 0.37
C ALA A 27 -8.38 -16.34 1.22
N ASN A 28 -7.15 -16.07 1.61
CA ASN A 28 -6.79 -14.81 2.26
C ASN A 28 -6.69 -13.72 1.19
N LEU A 29 -7.71 -12.87 1.12
CA LEU A 29 -7.77 -11.78 0.14
C LEU A 29 -7.41 -10.45 0.80
N ALA A 30 -6.53 -9.70 0.15
CA ALA A 30 -6.23 -8.31 0.48
C ALA A 30 -6.97 -7.41 -0.50
N TYR A 31 -8.14 -6.92 -0.10
CA TYR A 31 -8.94 -6.00 -0.92
C TYR A 31 -8.29 -4.63 -0.98
N LYS A 32 -8.18 -4.09 -2.23
CA LYS A 32 -7.49 -2.81 -2.46
C LYS A 32 -6.12 -2.78 -1.76
N GLY A 33 -5.43 -3.93 -1.81
CA GLY A 33 -4.10 -4.07 -1.24
C GLY A 33 -3.08 -3.18 -1.95
N ILE A 34 -2.26 -2.50 -1.18
CA ILE A 34 -1.16 -1.68 -1.66
C ILE A 34 0.09 -2.53 -1.59
N ALA A 35 0.48 -3.10 -2.73
CA ALA A 35 1.72 -3.87 -2.83
C ALA A 35 2.92 -2.92 -2.96
N LEU A 36 3.88 -3.08 -2.09
CA LEU A 36 5.09 -2.27 -1.99
C LEU A 36 6.31 -3.15 -2.31
N ARG A 37 7.23 -2.63 -3.12
CA ARG A 37 8.57 -3.18 -3.25
C ARG A 37 9.42 -2.63 -2.10
N LEU A 38 10.13 -3.51 -1.41
CA LEU A 38 10.92 -3.18 -0.22
C LEU A 38 12.41 -3.05 -0.52
N ASP A 39 12.92 -3.77 -1.50
CA ASP A 39 14.33 -3.71 -1.90
C ASP A 39 14.60 -2.54 -2.86
N PRO A 40 15.79 -1.91 -2.76
CA PRO A 40 16.19 -0.84 -3.67
C PRO A 40 16.47 -1.38 -5.07
N GLY A 41 16.46 -0.50 -6.07
CA GLY A 41 16.87 -0.83 -7.44
C GLY A 41 15.96 -0.20 -8.50
N GLU A 42 16.39 -0.28 -9.74
CA GLU A 42 15.68 0.26 -10.90
C GLU A 42 14.40 -0.51 -11.20
N GLY A 43 13.52 0.13 -11.94
CA GLY A 43 12.26 -0.43 -12.41
C GLY A 43 11.13 -0.38 -11.39
N GLY A 44 9.96 -0.87 -11.81
CA GLY A 44 8.74 -0.84 -11.02
C GLY A 44 8.67 -1.90 -9.91
N VAL A 45 7.49 -2.01 -9.31
CA VAL A 45 7.23 -2.92 -8.18
C VAL A 45 7.55 -4.39 -8.53
N SER A 46 7.31 -4.81 -9.76
CA SER A 46 7.54 -6.19 -10.22
C SER A 46 9.02 -6.58 -10.37
N LYS A 47 9.93 -5.60 -10.35
CA LYS A 47 11.38 -5.83 -10.51
C LYS A 47 12.10 -6.07 -9.19
N GLY A 48 11.39 -6.02 -8.06
CA GLY A 48 11.95 -6.33 -6.76
C GLY A 48 12.11 -7.83 -6.49
N LYS A 49 12.60 -8.14 -5.30
CA LYS A 49 12.72 -9.49 -4.74
C LYS A 49 12.06 -9.61 -3.37
N ASN A 50 11.64 -8.49 -2.80
CA ASN A 50 10.98 -8.43 -1.50
C ASN A 50 9.79 -7.47 -1.57
N TRP A 51 8.65 -7.93 -1.08
CA TRP A 51 7.40 -7.17 -1.16
C TRP A 51 6.58 -7.30 0.11
N SER A 52 5.75 -6.30 0.34
CA SER A 52 4.67 -6.35 1.34
C SER A 52 3.37 -5.88 0.71
N ILE A 53 2.24 -6.31 1.27
CA ILE A 53 0.92 -5.77 0.95
C ILE A 53 0.32 -5.18 2.21
N PHE A 54 -0.05 -3.90 2.15
CA PHE A 54 -0.90 -3.24 3.12
C PHE A 54 -2.33 -3.19 2.59
N GLU A 55 -3.27 -3.77 3.31
CA GLU A 55 -4.69 -3.69 2.97
C GLU A 55 -5.33 -2.50 3.68
N HIS A 56 -5.79 -1.52 2.92
CA HIS A 56 -6.33 -0.31 3.52
C HIS A 56 -7.77 -0.44 4.02
N ASP A 57 -8.51 -1.45 3.59
CA ASP A 57 -9.89 -1.67 4.08
C ASP A 57 -9.90 -2.18 5.53
N SER A 58 -8.92 -3.00 5.93
CA SER A 58 -8.75 -3.54 7.29
C SER A 58 -7.57 -2.94 8.07
N MET A 59 -6.77 -2.06 7.46
CA MET A 59 -5.55 -1.45 8.04
C MET A 59 -4.55 -2.49 8.55
N ARG A 60 -4.34 -3.58 7.80
CA ARG A 60 -3.40 -4.65 8.14
C ARG A 60 -2.25 -4.76 7.14
N VAL A 61 -1.13 -5.28 7.57
CA VAL A 61 -0.13 -5.86 6.67
C VAL A 61 -0.61 -7.26 6.33
N ALA A 62 -1.16 -7.44 5.14
CA ALA A 62 -1.79 -8.70 4.73
C ALA A 62 -0.76 -9.80 4.48
N GLY A 63 0.38 -9.45 3.91
CA GLY A 63 1.46 -10.39 3.64
C GLY A 63 2.78 -9.71 3.32
N VAL A 64 3.86 -10.45 3.56
CA VAL A 64 5.24 -10.13 3.15
C VAL A 64 5.81 -11.38 2.50
N TRP A 65 6.43 -11.26 1.35
CA TRP A 65 7.04 -12.38 0.64
C TRP A 65 8.31 -11.96 -0.10
N GLN A 66 9.11 -12.96 -0.46
CA GLN A 66 10.36 -12.78 -1.17
C GLN A 66 10.55 -13.82 -2.27
N GLY A 67 11.42 -13.55 -3.24
CA GLY A 67 11.79 -14.52 -4.28
C GLY A 67 11.92 -13.92 -5.68
N GLU A 68 11.86 -14.77 -6.69
CA GLU A 68 12.09 -14.40 -8.09
C GLU A 68 10.81 -13.97 -8.83
N GLY A 69 9.70 -13.71 -8.12
CA GLY A 69 8.46 -13.30 -8.75
C GLY A 69 7.58 -12.47 -7.85
N PHE A 70 6.98 -11.44 -8.42
CA PHE A 70 6.08 -10.53 -7.73
C PHE A 70 4.69 -11.14 -7.55
N ILE A 71 3.98 -11.34 -8.64
CA ILE A 71 2.58 -11.77 -8.69
C ILE A 71 2.38 -12.73 -9.85
N ASP A 72 1.60 -13.78 -9.66
CA ASP A 72 1.07 -14.60 -10.73
C ASP A 72 -0.20 -13.95 -11.29
N TRP A 73 -0.15 -13.58 -12.55
CA TRP A 73 -1.26 -13.00 -13.30
C TRP A 73 -2.04 -14.04 -14.12
N LYS A 74 -1.67 -15.32 -14.04
CA LYS A 74 -2.30 -16.37 -14.81
C LYS A 74 -3.79 -16.48 -14.46
N GLY A 75 -4.64 -16.52 -15.49
CA GLY A 75 -6.09 -16.60 -15.33
C GLY A 75 -6.76 -15.27 -15.00
N VAL A 76 -6.01 -14.19 -14.81
CA VAL A 76 -6.59 -12.85 -14.66
C VAL A 76 -7.04 -12.34 -16.02
N HIS A 77 -8.34 -12.19 -16.21
CA HIS A 77 -8.95 -11.70 -17.43
C HIS A 77 -9.41 -10.25 -17.28
N PHE A 78 -9.25 -9.48 -18.36
CA PHE A 78 -9.69 -8.08 -18.44
C PHE A 78 -11.01 -7.91 -19.20
N ASP A 79 -11.73 -9.01 -19.44
CA ASP A 79 -13.00 -9.07 -20.17
C ASP A 79 -14.26 -8.99 -19.29
N GLY A 80 -14.07 -8.67 -18.00
CA GLY A 80 -15.15 -8.55 -17.02
C GLY A 80 -15.45 -9.81 -16.20
N LYS A 81 -14.79 -10.93 -16.47
CA LYS A 81 -14.87 -12.14 -15.63
C LYS A 81 -13.75 -12.10 -14.57
N HIS A 82 -14.08 -11.65 -13.37
CA HIS A 82 -13.11 -11.49 -12.28
C HIS A 82 -13.20 -12.62 -11.25
N VAL A 83 -13.10 -13.87 -11.71
CA VAL A 83 -13.11 -15.06 -10.82
C VAL A 83 -11.74 -15.42 -10.26
N VAL A 84 -10.68 -14.81 -10.79
CA VAL A 84 -9.29 -15.01 -10.36
C VAL A 84 -8.72 -13.68 -9.89
N ARG A 85 -7.92 -13.73 -8.84
CA ARG A 85 -7.19 -12.56 -8.33
C ARG A 85 -5.69 -12.72 -8.57
N PRO A 86 -4.94 -11.63 -8.77
CA PRO A 86 -3.49 -11.67 -8.74
C PRO A 86 -3.01 -12.34 -7.45
N ARG A 87 -2.17 -13.37 -7.59
CA ARG A 87 -1.73 -14.22 -6.48
C ARG A 87 -0.27 -13.96 -6.17
N THR A 88 0.10 -13.82 -4.90
CA THR A 88 1.50 -13.75 -4.52
C THR A 88 2.23 -15.04 -4.88
N ILE A 89 3.46 -14.92 -5.38
CA ILE A 89 4.37 -16.03 -5.69
C ILE A 89 5.67 -15.83 -4.92
N GLY A 90 6.45 -16.89 -4.78
CA GLY A 90 7.68 -16.84 -3.98
C GLY A 90 7.47 -17.37 -2.57
N THR A 91 8.40 -17.09 -1.68
CA THR A 91 8.39 -17.59 -0.31
C THR A 91 7.69 -16.60 0.62
N PRO A 92 6.61 -17.00 1.30
CA PRO A 92 5.98 -16.14 2.30
C PRO A 92 6.92 -15.96 3.50
N VAL A 93 7.04 -14.70 3.95
CA VAL A 93 7.78 -14.32 5.15
C VAL A 93 6.79 -14.11 6.30
N LEU A 94 5.66 -13.48 6.01
CA LEU A 94 4.64 -13.15 6.97
C LEU A 94 3.28 -13.14 6.28
N GLU A 95 2.27 -13.66 6.97
CA GLU A 95 0.86 -13.56 6.58
C GLU A 95 0.02 -13.19 7.80
N THR A 96 -1.02 -12.41 7.59
CA THR A 96 -2.05 -12.15 8.61
C THR A 96 -3.40 -12.59 8.07
N LYS A 97 -4.33 -12.93 8.96
CA LYS A 97 -5.71 -13.26 8.58
C LYS A 97 -6.44 -12.02 8.07
N ASP A 98 -7.50 -12.22 7.29
CA ASP A 98 -8.41 -11.15 6.85
C ASP A 98 -9.28 -10.66 8.03
N GLU A 99 -8.64 -9.91 8.91
CA GLU A 99 -9.21 -9.33 10.12
C GLU A 99 -8.62 -7.91 10.32
N PRO A 100 -9.27 -7.04 11.12
CA PRO A 100 -8.74 -5.70 11.40
C PRO A 100 -7.33 -5.72 11.97
N GLY A 101 -6.43 -4.90 11.41
CA GLY A 101 -5.07 -4.73 11.91
C GLY A 101 -4.98 -3.94 13.22
N TRP A 102 -5.97 -3.08 13.47
CA TRP A 102 -6.10 -2.29 14.69
C TRP A 102 -7.41 -2.62 15.41
N ALA A 103 -7.37 -2.64 16.73
CA ALA A 103 -8.60 -2.74 17.52
C ALA A 103 -9.48 -1.50 17.35
N ASN A 104 -10.77 -1.66 17.49
CA ASN A 104 -11.70 -0.55 17.54
C ASN A 104 -11.38 0.34 18.74
N PRO A 105 -11.10 1.65 18.56
CA PRO A 105 -10.71 2.55 19.65
C PRO A 105 -11.81 2.75 20.70
N ASP A 106 -13.08 2.45 20.35
CA ASP A 106 -14.22 2.62 21.25
C ASP A 106 -14.45 1.40 22.15
N THR A 107 -14.19 0.20 21.64
CA THR A 107 -14.45 -1.06 22.34
C THR A 107 -13.20 -1.79 22.79
N GLY A 108 -12.06 -1.51 22.16
CA GLY A 108 -10.78 -2.19 22.41
C GLY A 108 -10.68 -3.60 21.82
N ASN A 109 -11.68 -4.06 21.05
CA ASN A 109 -11.69 -5.37 20.42
C ASN A 109 -11.40 -5.32 18.91
N PHE A 110 -11.23 -6.50 18.31
CA PHE A 110 -10.95 -6.67 16.88
C PHE A 110 -12.15 -7.24 16.10
N ASP A 111 -13.37 -7.14 16.65
CA ASP A 111 -14.58 -7.63 15.99
C ASP A 111 -14.76 -6.92 14.65
N ASP A 112 -14.80 -7.70 13.57
CA ASP A 112 -14.85 -7.13 12.21
C ASP A 112 -16.27 -6.61 11.91
N LEU A 113 -16.40 -5.29 11.83
CA LEU A 113 -17.66 -4.60 11.54
C LEU A 113 -17.86 -4.27 10.06
N ARG A 114 -16.97 -4.78 9.17
CA ARG A 114 -17.16 -4.62 7.73
C ARG A 114 -18.38 -5.44 7.27
N PHE A 115 -18.94 -5.06 6.11
CA PHE A 115 -20.05 -5.79 5.53
C PHE A 115 -19.67 -7.26 5.28
N LYS A 116 -20.47 -8.19 5.76
CA LYS A 116 -20.29 -9.62 5.53
C LYS A 116 -21.17 -10.06 4.36
N GLY A 117 -20.53 -10.53 3.28
CA GLY A 117 -21.20 -11.03 2.10
C GLY A 117 -21.86 -12.40 2.30
N PRO A 118 -22.70 -12.85 1.33
CA PRO A 118 -23.30 -14.19 1.36
C PRO A 118 -22.28 -15.34 1.33
N ASP A 119 -21.09 -15.08 0.81
CA ASP A 119 -19.94 -16.00 0.78
C ASP A 119 -19.17 -16.08 2.09
N GLY A 120 -19.57 -15.28 3.10
CA GLY A 120 -18.94 -15.23 4.40
C GLY A 120 -17.72 -14.32 4.50
N LEU A 121 -17.28 -13.70 3.39
CA LEU A 121 -16.16 -12.77 3.35
C LEU A 121 -16.58 -11.37 3.78
N HIS A 122 -15.62 -10.59 4.30
CA HIS A 122 -15.83 -9.21 4.69
C HIS A 122 -15.43 -8.25 3.57
N TYR A 123 -16.24 -7.23 3.32
CA TYR A 123 -16.08 -6.29 2.22
C TYR A 123 -16.14 -4.84 2.70
N GLY A 124 -15.40 -4.00 1.98
CA GLY A 124 -15.37 -2.57 2.21
C GLY A 124 -14.50 -2.17 3.40
N PRO A 125 -14.35 -0.87 3.63
CA PRO A 125 -13.47 -0.36 4.69
C PRO A 125 -14.11 -0.52 6.08
N LEU A 126 -13.27 -0.55 7.10
CA LEU A 126 -13.69 -0.38 8.48
C LEU A 126 -14.50 0.92 8.65
N PRO A 127 -15.41 0.98 9.63
CA PRO A 127 -16.19 2.21 9.90
C PRO A 127 -15.28 3.43 10.05
N ARG A 128 -15.62 4.54 9.40
CA ARG A 128 -14.77 5.74 9.32
C ARG A 128 -14.36 6.31 10.68
N LYS A 129 -15.18 6.13 11.71
CA LYS A 129 -14.83 6.53 13.09
C LYS A 129 -13.77 5.65 13.72
N TRP A 130 -13.63 4.41 13.25
CA TRP A 130 -12.60 3.49 13.68
C TRP A 130 -11.31 3.72 12.91
N ALA A 131 -11.37 3.61 11.58
CA ALA A 131 -10.18 3.74 10.72
C ALA A 131 -10.52 4.47 9.42
N HIS A 132 -9.58 5.27 8.91
CA HIS A 132 -9.77 5.98 7.65
C HIS A 132 -8.45 6.11 6.89
N TYR A 133 -8.39 5.46 5.74
CA TYR A 133 -7.30 5.62 4.79
C TYR A 133 -7.30 7.04 4.18
N LYS A 134 -6.14 7.70 4.17
CA LYS A 134 -5.99 9.08 3.68
C LYS A 134 -5.24 9.16 2.36
N GLY A 135 -4.31 8.25 2.12
CA GLY A 135 -3.53 8.25 0.89
C GLY A 135 -2.10 7.75 1.07
N ILE A 136 -1.31 7.99 0.04
CA ILE A 136 0.10 7.58 -0.05
C ILE A 136 0.94 8.82 -0.38
N TYR A 137 2.09 8.95 0.28
CA TYR A 137 3.15 9.86 -0.14
C TYR A 137 4.29 9.04 -0.74
N LYS A 138 4.82 9.53 -1.85
CA LYS A 138 6.00 8.96 -2.51
C LYS A 138 7.18 9.90 -2.31
N HIS A 139 8.28 9.38 -1.75
CA HIS A 139 9.51 10.11 -1.55
C HIS A 139 10.71 9.27 -2.00
N GLY A 140 11.17 9.49 -3.22
CA GLY A 140 12.19 8.65 -3.85
C GLY A 140 11.69 7.18 -3.94
N SER A 141 12.44 6.23 -3.43
CA SER A 141 12.06 4.81 -3.36
C SER A 141 11.05 4.50 -2.25
N GLN A 142 10.92 5.38 -1.23
CA GLN A 142 10.06 5.14 -0.08
C GLN A 142 8.60 5.45 -0.38
N THR A 143 7.71 4.69 0.23
CA THR A 143 6.26 4.89 0.19
C THR A 143 5.75 5.00 1.61
N ILE A 144 5.06 6.10 1.91
CA ILE A 144 4.48 6.38 3.22
C ILE A 144 2.97 6.27 3.09
N ILE A 145 2.37 5.36 3.84
CA ILE A 145 0.93 5.17 3.91
C ILE A 145 0.39 6.09 5.01
N SER A 146 -0.62 6.88 4.69
CA SER A 146 -1.27 7.79 5.62
C SER A 146 -2.69 7.34 5.90
N TYR A 147 -3.04 7.21 7.17
CA TYR A 147 -4.39 6.85 7.63
C TYR A 147 -4.64 7.38 9.04
N SER A 148 -5.84 7.20 9.56
CA SER A 148 -6.14 7.49 10.98
C SER A 148 -6.80 6.31 11.67
N ILE A 149 -6.54 6.18 12.97
CA ILE A 149 -7.22 5.26 13.89
C ILE A 149 -7.86 6.11 15.00
N GLY A 150 -9.19 6.08 15.10
CA GLY A 150 -9.90 7.04 15.91
C GLY A 150 -9.56 8.48 15.51
N ASN A 151 -9.05 9.25 16.45
CA ASN A 151 -8.61 10.63 16.22
C ASN A 151 -7.09 10.77 15.97
N ALA A 152 -6.32 9.69 16.01
CA ALA A 152 -4.89 9.73 15.80
C ALA A 152 -4.54 9.56 14.32
N ASP A 153 -3.71 10.44 13.79
CA ASP A 153 -3.09 10.30 12.48
C ASP A 153 -1.93 9.33 12.55
N ILE A 154 -1.84 8.45 11.56
CA ILE A 154 -0.79 7.44 11.44
C ILE A 154 -0.06 7.63 10.12
N LEU A 155 1.27 7.59 10.17
CA LEU A 155 2.13 7.38 9.01
C LEU A 155 2.81 6.03 9.17
N GLU A 156 2.76 5.22 8.13
CA GLU A 156 3.39 3.89 8.13
C GLU A 156 4.27 3.72 6.90
N SER A 157 5.48 3.17 7.08
CA SER A 157 6.39 2.79 6.01
C SER A 157 6.89 1.38 6.23
N HIS A 158 7.07 0.65 5.13
CA HIS A 158 7.60 -0.70 5.12
C HIS A 158 9.00 -0.70 4.51
N GLU A 159 9.94 -1.36 5.16
CA GLU A 159 11.36 -1.38 4.79
C GLU A 159 11.96 -2.77 5.03
N LEU A 160 13.21 -2.95 4.62
CA LEU A 160 14.05 -4.07 5.02
C LEU A 160 15.16 -3.58 5.94
N ALA A 161 15.46 -4.35 6.98
CA ALA A 161 16.67 -4.22 7.76
C ALA A 161 17.88 -4.73 6.99
N THR A 162 19.08 -4.51 7.49
CA THR A 162 20.33 -4.93 6.84
C THR A 162 20.49 -6.45 6.73
N ASP A 163 19.84 -7.20 7.59
CA ASP A 163 19.77 -8.67 7.57
C ASP A 163 18.60 -9.22 6.73
N GLY A 164 17.84 -8.33 6.06
CA GLY A 164 16.69 -8.68 5.24
C GLY A 164 15.38 -8.85 6.01
N ALA A 165 15.36 -8.62 7.32
CA ALA A 165 14.14 -8.66 8.12
C ALA A 165 13.16 -7.58 7.71
N PHE A 166 11.86 -7.87 7.83
CA PHE A 166 10.80 -6.92 7.54
C PHE A 166 10.68 -5.86 8.64
N VAL A 167 10.61 -4.61 8.25
CA VAL A 167 10.48 -3.49 9.20
C VAL A 167 9.20 -2.71 8.93
N ARG A 168 8.40 -2.52 9.99
CA ARG A 168 7.28 -1.57 10.02
C ARG A 168 7.71 -0.33 10.80
N GLN A 169 7.77 0.81 10.13
CA GLN A 169 7.96 2.12 10.75
C GLN A 169 6.59 2.78 10.94
N LEU A 170 6.28 3.22 12.14
CA LEU A 170 5.03 3.93 12.42
C LEU A 170 5.31 5.24 13.17
N ASN A 171 4.69 6.31 12.70
CA ASN A 171 4.53 7.54 13.47
C ASN A 171 3.05 7.64 13.86
N ILE A 172 2.78 7.63 15.14
CA ILE A 172 1.43 7.68 15.71
C ILE A 172 1.24 9.05 16.32
N GLY A 173 0.30 9.81 15.79
CA GLY A 173 -0.08 11.12 16.28
C GLY A 173 -0.78 11.04 17.63
N LYS A 174 -1.05 12.20 18.23
CA LYS A 174 -1.72 12.28 19.53
C LYS A 174 -3.08 11.57 19.48
N SER A 175 -3.31 10.68 20.42
CA SER A 175 -4.57 9.97 20.60
C SER A 175 -5.27 10.36 21.90
N SER A 176 -6.59 10.44 21.88
CA SER A 176 -7.42 10.59 23.07
C SER A 176 -7.87 9.25 23.67
N LYS A 177 -7.60 8.14 22.97
CA LYS A 177 -7.97 6.77 23.36
C LYS A 177 -6.80 5.84 23.25
N ALA A 178 -6.86 4.72 23.95
CA ALA A 178 -5.94 3.62 23.76
C ALA A 178 -6.10 3.02 22.36
N LEU A 179 -4.98 2.81 21.67
CA LEU A 179 -4.94 2.21 20.34
C LEU A 179 -4.17 0.89 20.42
N THR A 180 -4.77 -0.22 19.98
CA THR A 180 -4.12 -1.53 20.01
C THR A 180 -3.88 -2.02 18.59
N LEU A 181 -2.62 -2.33 18.27
CA LEU A 181 -2.17 -2.81 16.97
C LEU A 181 -1.82 -4.30 17.06
N ARG A 182 -2.25 -5.09 16.08
CA ARG A 182 -1.66 -6.39 15.72
C ARG A 182 -0.40 -6.13 14.89
N VAL A 183 0.76 -6.38 15.48
CA VAL A 183 2.07 -6.07 14.84
C VAL A 183 2.43 -7.14 13.82
N ALA A 184 2.43 -8.41 14.26
CA ALA A 184 2.79 -9.58 13.46
C ALA A 184 2.23 -10.85 14.11
N PRO A 185 2.12 -11.99 13.38
CA PRO A 185 1.86 -13.29 14.00
C PRO A 185 2.87 -13.60 15.10
N SER A 186 2.41 -14.19 16.20
CA SER A 186 3.26 -14.48 17.36
C SER A 186 4.30 -15.59 17.14
N SER A 187 4.21 -16.30 16.01
CA SER A 187 5.23 -17.24 15.53
C SER A 187 6.49 -16.56 15.02
N GLN A 188 6.44 -15.26 14.71
CA GLN A 188 7.58 -14.48 14.26
C GLN A 188 8.40 -13.95 15.43
N THR A 189 9.73 -13.88 15.24
CA THR A 189 10.58 -13.08 16.12
C THR A 189 10.25 -11.61 15.92
N LEU A 190 10.22 -10.84 17.00
CA LEU A 190 9.85 -9.43 16.98
C LEU A 190 10.75 -8.64 17.93
N SER A 191 11.36 -7.60 17.40
CA SER A 191 12.01 -6.55 18.19
C SER A 191 11.36 -5.19 17.92
N GLN A 192 11.54 -4.25 18.85
CA GLN A 192 11.03 -2.90 18.71
C GLN A 192 12.08 -1.86 19.11
N SER A 193 12.02 -0.70 18.49
CA SER A 193 12.73 0.50 18.90
C SER A 193 11.79 1.70 18.87
N GLY A 194 12.03 2.68 19.71
CA GLY A 194 11.21 3.89 19.77
C GLY A 194 11.58 4.75 20.98
N SER A 195 10.99 5.94 21.04
CA SER A 195 11.26 6.89 22.13
C SER A 195 10.71 6.44 23.48
N THR A 196 9.73 5.53 23.49
CA THR A 196 9.09 5.00 24.69
C THR A 196 9.06 3.47 24.61
N PRO A 197 9.62 2.75 25.59
CA PRO A 197 9.50 1.31 25.64
C PRO A 197 8.04 0.92 25.92
N LEU A 198 7.45 0.20 24.99
CA LEU A 198 6.07 -0.27 25.07
C LEU A 198 6.05 -1.78 25.26
N LYS A 199 5.07 -2.28 26.00
CA LYS A 199 4.97 -3.70 26.32
C LYS A 199 4.27 -4.47 25.20
N LEU A 200 5.00 -5.36 24.56
CA LEU A 200 4.43 -6.36 23.65
C LEU A 200 3.67 -7.44 24.43
N ARG A 201 2.54 -7.87 23.90
CA ARG A 201 1.74 -8.97 24.42
C ARG A 201 1.45 -9.97 23.31
N ASN A 202 1.37 -11.23 23.64
CA ASN A 202 0.84 -12.26 22.75
C ASN A 202 -0.66 -12.44 23.05
N ALA A 203 -1.49 -12.14 22.05
CA ALA A 203 -2.94 -12.31 22.14
C ALA A 203 -3.49 -12.81 20.79
N ASP A 204 -4.34 -13.83 20.84
CA ASP A 204 -5.04 -14.38 19.66
C ASP A 204 -4.10 -14.77 18.50
N GLY A 205 -2.90 -15.25 18.82
CA GLY A 205 -1.89 -15.63 17.83
C GLY A 205 -1.10 -14.46 17.23
N TYR A 206 -1.21 -13.25 17.80
CA TYR A 206 -0.48 -12.07 17.37
C TYR A 206 0.37 -11.45 18.48
N TRP A 207 1.50 -10.91 18.11
CA TRP A 207 2.13 -9.85 18.89
C TRP A 207 1.30 -8.58 18.78
N THR A 208 0.80 -8.12 19.92
CA THR A 208 0.00 -6.90 20.03
C THR A 208 0.71 -5.87 20.90
N ILE A 209 0.44 -4.60 20.60
CA ILE A 209 0.94 -3.46 21.37
C ILE A 209 -0.19 -2.46 21.57
N THR A 210 -0.27 -1.87 22.76
CA THR A 210 -1.24 -0.84 23.09
C THR A 210 -0.55 0.48 23.35
N PHE A 211 -0.94 1.50 22.60
CA PHE A 211 -0.54 2.88 22.77
C PHE A 211 -1.59 3.58 23.63
N THR A 212 -1.21 4.00 24.82
CA THR A 212 -2.10 4.80 25.68
C THR A 212 -2.06 6.27 25.27
N PRO A 213 -3.04 7.11 25.63
CA PRO A 213 -3.00 8.54 25.34
C PRO A 213 -1.70 9.21 25.77
N GLU A 214 -1.15 8.80 26.93
CA GLU A 214 0.10 9.36 27.50
C GLU A 214 1.35 8.93 26.72
N SER A 215 1.30 7.81 26.00
CA SER A 215 2.40 7.30 25.18
C SER A 215 2.42 7.89 23.77
N THR A 216 1.43 8.72 23.41
CA THR A 216 1.34 9.37 22.11
C THR A 216 1.55 10.90 22.20
N PRO A 217 2.15 11.55 21.20
CA PRO A 217 2.65 10.97 19.95
C PRO A 217 3.92 10.13 20.14
N VAL A 218 4.14 9.17 19.22
CA VAL A 218 5.31 8.28 19.28
C VAL A 218 5.75 7.83 17.88
N ASN A 219 7.08 7.75 17.69
CA ASN A 219 7.70 7.09 16.55
C ASN A 219 8.23 5.75 17.02
N ILE A 220 7.87 4.67 16.29
CA ILE A 220 8.25 3.31 16.66
C ILE A 220 8.57 2.50 15.40
N ALA A 221 9.55 1.63 15.51
CA ALA A 221 9.87 0.63 14.51
C ALA A 221 9.72 -0.77 15.09
N PHE A 222 9.16 -1.67 14.30
CA PHE A 222 9.09 -3.10 14.57
C PHE A 222 9.92 -3.83 13.54
N THR A 223 10.90 -4.64 13.98
CA THR A 223 11.64 -5.56 13.11
C THR A 223 11.11 -6.96 13.32
N ILE A 224 10.74 -7.63 12.24
CA ILE A 224 10.03 -8.90 12.21
C ILE A 224 10.84 -9.90 11.40
N GLY A 225 11.12 -11.07 11.98
CA GLY A 225 11.80 -12.18 11.29
C GLY A 225 13.33 -12.08 11.25
N GLY A 226 13.96 -11.20 12.03
CA GLY A 226 15.42 -11.04 12.07
C GLY A 226 15.96 -10.68 13.45
N GLU A 227 17.29 -10.48 13.51
CA GLU A 227 18.01 -10.10 14.72
C GLU A 227 18.30 -8.60 14.81
N THR A 228 18.31 -7.91 13.67
CA THR A 228 18.57 -6.46 13.59
C THR A 228 17.44 -5.70 14.29
N VAL A 229 17.80 -4.71 15.10
CA VAL A 229 16.82 -3.77 15.66
C VAL A 229 16.87 -2.47 14.84
N ALA A 230 15.91 -2.28 13.95
CA ALA A 230 15.85 -1.08 13.12
C ALA A 230 15.49 0.15 13.97
N PRO A 231 16.17 1.31 13.79
CA PRO A 231 15.84 2.53 14.52
C PRO A 231 14.48 3.08 14.07
N ALA A 232 13.71 3.61 15.03
CA ALA A 232 12.50 4.36 14.73
C ALA A 232 12.84 5.69 14.04
N LYS A 233 12.04 6.03 13.02
CA LYS A 233 12.24 7.23 12.18
C LYS A 233 11.05 8.18 12.27
N ASP A 234 11.32 9.48 12.12
CA ASP A 234 10.26 10.44 11.82
C ASP A 234 9.96 10.40 10.32
N LEU A 235 8.75 10.00 9.97
CA LEU A 235 8.28 9.91 8.59
C LEU A 235 7.68 11.24 8.08
N THR A 236 7.46 12.21 8.98
CA THR A 236 6.82 13.49 8.64
C THR A 236 7.53 14.26 7.51
N PRO A 237 8.88 14.35 7.48
CA PRO A 237 9.56 15.02 6.38
C PRO A 237 9.28 14.41 5.00
N LEU A 238 9.03 13.09 4.96
CA LEU A 238 8.80 12.34 3.73
C LEU A 238 7.40 12.58 3.12
N THR A 239 6.52 13.28 3.84
CA THR A 239 5.18 13.63 3.35
C THR A 239 5.11 14.98 2.63
N LYS A 240 6.23 15.69 2.55
CA LYS A 240 6.31 17.05 1.97
C LYS A 240 6.77 17.07 0.51
N GLY A 241 6.69 15.93 -0.15
CA GLY A 241 7.22 15.74 -1.49
C GLY A 241 8.70 15.33 -1.45
N GLY A 242 9.16 14.79 -2.55
CA GLY A 242 10.53 14.36 -2.78
C GLY A 242 11.04 14.85 -4.13
N PRO A 243 12.26 14.47 -4.52
CA PRO A 243 12.74 14.73 -5.86
C PRO A 243 11.79 14.07 -6.89
N ALA A 244 11.66 14.70 -8.04
CA ALA A 244 10.89 14.14 -9.14
C ALA A 244 11.45 12.74 -9.48
N GLN A 245 10.58 11.75 -9.60
CA GLN A 245 10.98 10.40 -10.02
C GLN A 245 11.41 10.39 -11.49
N TRP A 246 10.82 11.28 -12.28
CA TRP A 246 11.05 11.49 -13.70
C TRP A 246 11.39 12.97 -13.89
N PRO A 247 12.66 13.38 -13.74
CA PRO A 247 13.06 14.80 -13.82
C PRO A 247 13.12 15.31 -15.24
N GLU A 248 13.17 14.40 -16.22
CA GLU A 248 13.19 14.76 -17.63
C GLU A 248 11.86 15.36 -18.06
N THR A 249 11.92 16.29 -18.98
CA THR A 249 10.74 16.90 -19.60
C THR A 249 10.62 16.52 -21.06
N LEU A 250 9.38 16.34 -21.51
CA LEU A 250 9.06 16.25 -22.93
C LEU A 250 8.65 17.65 -23.43
N ILE A 251 9.07 17.97 -24.65
CA ILE A 251 8.64 19.17 -25.33
C ILE A 251 7.65 18.74 -26.41
N ALA A 252 6.43 19.27 -26.33
CA ALA A 252 5.41 19.11 -27.36
C ALA A 252 5.27 20.43 -28.14
N GLU A 253 5.15 20.35 -29.46
CA GLU A 253 4.87 21.51 -30.28
C GLU A 253 3.38 21.83 -30.29
N ILE A 254 3.05 23.12 -30.39
CA ILE A 254 1.69 23.58 -30.50
C ILE A 254 1.52 24.28 -31.85
N THR A 255 0.67 23.70 -32.67
CA THR A 255 0.25 24.33 -33.91
C THR A 255 -1.03 25.12 -33.66
N ARG A 256 -0.95 26.45 -33.77
CA ARG A 256 -2.13 27.28 -33.60
C ARG A 256 -3.01 27.26 -34.82
N GLY A 257 -4.31 27.16 -34.59
CA GLY A 257 -5.30 27.26 -35.64
C GLY A 257 -5.28 28.67 -36.27
N ASN A 258 -5.47 28.72 -37.58
CA ASN A 258 -5.57 29.94 -38.35
C ASN A 258 -6.84 29.99 -39.20
N GLN A 259 -7.79 29.11 -38.94
CA GLN A 259 -9.04 29.07 -39.71
C GLN A 259 -9.89 30.29 -39.39
N PRO A 260 -10.48 30.94 -40.41
CA PRO A 260 -11.44 32.00 -40.19
C PRO A 260 -12.74 31.44 -39.63
N GLY A 261 -13.21 31.98 -38.51
CA GLY A 261 -14.45 31.53 -37.88
C GLY A 261 -14.52 31.88 -36.39
N ALA A 262 -15.63 31.54 -35.78
CA ALA A 262 -15.86 31.78 -34.35
C ALA A 262 -15.07 30.85 -33.44
N PHE A 263 -14.53 29.76 -33.97
CA PHE A 263 -13.73 28.77 -33.26
C PHE A 263 -12.41 28.54 -34.00
N GLN A 264 -11.34 28.43 -33.23
CA GLN A 264 -10.02 28.01 -33.73
C GLN A 264 -9.59 26.78 -32.97
N TRP A 265 -8.86 25.89 -33.65
CA TRP A 265 -8.34 24.64 -33.10
C TRP A 265 -6.84 24.78 -32.97
N ASP A 266 -6.35 24.77 -31.75
CA ASP A 266 -4.93 24.59 -31.48
C ASP A 266 -4.64 23.10 -31.35
N HIS A 267 -3.58 22.64 -32.00
CA HIS A 267 -3.18 21.22 -31.97
C HIS A 267 -1.92 21.05 -31.14
N PHE A 268 -1.99 20.15 -30.17
CA PHE A 268 -0.86 19.75 -29.36
C PHE A 268 -0.33 18.42 -29.90
N ASP A 269 0.91 18.40 -30.36
CA ASP A 269 1.55 17.18 -30.80
C ASP A 269 1.95 16.35 -29.58
N VAL A 270 1.16 15.29 -29.28
CA VAL A 270 1.46 14.37 -28.19
C VAL A 270 2.66 13.53 -28.60
N PRO A 271 3.80 13.58 -27.87
CA PRO A 271 4.98 12.79 -28.21
C PRO A 271 4.67 11.28 -28.19
N THR A 272 5.02 10.60 -29.28
CA THR A 272 4.87 9.14 -29.42
C THR A 272 6.07 8.37 -28.88
N ASP A 273 7.25 8.99 -28.94
CA ASP A 273 8.49 8.43 -28.42
C ASP A 273 8.84 9.15 -27.13
N THR A 274 8.81 8.42 -26.04
CA THR A 274 9.17 8.93 -24.72
C THR A 274 10.43 8.25 -24.21
N LEU A 275 11.22 8.95 -23.42
CA LEU A 275 12.43 8.41 -22.78
C LEU A 275 12.12 7.20 -21.88
N TRP A 276 10.89 7.05 -21.47
CA TRP A 276 10.44 6.00 -20.55
C TRP A 276 9.73 4.83 -21.24
N ASN A 277 9.70 4.78 -22.58
CA ASN A 277 8.89 3.81 -23.36
C ASN A 277 7.41 3.76 -22.96
N SER A 278 6.87 4.89 -22.52
CA SER A 278 5.47 5.02 -22.11
C SER A 278 4.66 5.67 -23.22
N ARG A 279 3.45 5.17 -23.47
CA ARG A 279 2.48 5.82 -24.34
C ARG A 279 1.69 6.86 -23.56
N LEU A 280 1.63 8.08 -24.09
CA LEU A 280 0.75 9.12 -23.58
C LEU A 280 -0.67 8.91 -24.12
N ARG A 281 -1.50 8.17 -23.42
CA ARG A 281 -2.92 7.99 -23.74
C ARG A 281 -3.75 8.97 -22.92
N THR A 282 -3.91 10.17 -23.42
CA THR A 282 -4.62 11.25 -22.74
C THR A 282 -6.08 10.90 -22.49
N SER A 283 -6.59 11.17 -21.30
CA SER A 283 -7.97 10.89 -20.89
C SER A 283 -8.73 12.12 -20.42
N GLY A 284 -8.06 13.06 -19.82
CA GLY A 284 -8.64 14.30 -19.33
C GLY A 284 -7.59 15.37 -19.13
N PHE A 285 -8.03 16.63 -19.07
CA PHE A 285 -7.13 17.74 -18.81
C PHE A 285 -7.85 18.87 -18.08
N ASP A 286 -7.07 19.72 -17.44
CA ASP A 286 -7.53 20.97 -16.85
C ASP A 286 -6.41 22.01 -16.93
N PHE A 287 -6.76 23.27 -16.81
CA PHE A 287 -5.78 24.36 -16.78
C PHE A 287 -5.43 24.72 -15.34
N THR A 288 -4.17 25.12 -15.14
CA THR A 288 -3.78 25.74 -13.87
C THR A 288 -4.59 27.01 -13.63
N PRO A 289 -4.83 27.42 -12.36
CA PRO A 289 -5.62 28.62 -12.05
C PRO A 289 -5.10 29.92 -12.68
N ASP A 290 -3.80 29.98 -12.99
CA ASP A 290 -3.18 31.11 -13.68
C ASP A 290 -3.28 31.02 -15.21
N GLY A 291 -3.85 29.95 -15.75
CA GLY A 291 -4.04 29.71 -17.17
C GLY A 291 -2.76 29.51 -17.98
N LYS A 292 -1.60 29.31 -17.33
CA LYS A 292 -0.30 29.21 -18.02
C LYS A 292 0.13 27.79 -18.34
N SER A 293 -0.47 26.83 -17.69
CA SER A 293 -0.14 25.40 -17.86
C SER A 293 -1.42 24.58 -17.97
N ILE A 294 -1.30 23.46 -18.64
CA ILE A 294 -2.31 22.43 -18.74
C ILE A 294 -1.83 21.19 -18.00
N ILE A 295 -2.68 20.59 -17.22
CA ILE A 295 -2.45 19.33 -16.54
C ILE A 295 -3.19 18.26 -17.31
N VAL A 296 -2.49 17.22 -17.74
CA VAL A 296 -3.07 16.14 -18.56
C VAL A 296 -2.95 14.82 -17.83
N CYS A 297 -4.08 14.14 -17.63
CA CYS A 297 -4.13 12.79 -17.08
C CYS A 297 -4.11 11.76 -18.22
N CYS A 298 -3.41 10.66 -18.00
CA CYS A 298 -3.35 9.55 -18.92
C CYS A 298 -4.09 8.32 -18.38
N TRP A 299 -4.54 7.44 -19.28
CA TRP A 299 -5.19 6.18 -18.93
C TRP A 299 -4.29 5.24 -18.12
N ASP A 300 -3.00 5.37 -18.28
CA ASP A 300 -1.99 4.56 -17.60
C ASP A 300 -1.67 5.06 -16.17
N GLY A 301 -2.35 6.14 -15.75
CA GLY A 301 -2.24 6.71 -14.40
C GLY A 301 -1.21 7.83 -14.27
N ASP A 302 -0.53 8.19 -15.34
CA ASP A 302 0.41 9.30 -15.36
C ASP A 302 -0.32 10.65 -15.38
N VAL A 303 0.32 11.66 -14.82
CA VAL A 303 -0.11 13.06 -14.85
C VAL A 303 1.06 13.90 -15.36
N TRP A 304 0.80 14.69 -16.38
CA TRP A 304 1.78 15.52 -17.10
C TRP A 304 1.47 17.00 -16.97
#